data_63622a29d50726df1e7b092b00228ebd
#
_entry.id   63622a29d50726df1e7b092b00228ebd
#
_cell.length_a   1.000
_cell.length_b   1.000
_cell.length_c   1.000
_cell.angle_alpha   90.00
_cell.angle_beta   90.00
_cell.angle_gamma   90.00
#
_symmetry.space_group_name_H-M   'P 1'
#
loop_
_entity.id
_entity.type
_entity.pdbx_description
1 polymer ?
#
loop_
_entity_poly.entity_id
_entity_poly.type
_entity_poly.pdbx_seq_one_letter_code
_entity_poly.pdbx_strand_id
1 'polypeptide(L)'
;MGEMSRPKPEVLPASSLIPDANLIAPAPNQFTHEIVRRAPFYYAAADEERPPDGTFERGTPVVLLHDEGSGRCHVADGRGLYVVVDRKALRRLGSD
;
A
#
# COMPACT_ATOMS: atom_id res chain seq x y z
N MET A 1 -12.54 -2.55 34.96
CA MET A 1 -12.46 -2.18 34.54
C MET A 1 -12.04 -2.04 33.80
N GLY A 2 -12.14 -2.03 33.60
CA GLY A 2 -11.86 -1.73 33.00
C GLY A 2 -11.82 -1.53 32.25
N GLU A 3 -11.98 -1.32 32.27
CA GLU A 3 -11.94 -0.93 31.76
C GLU A 3 -11.82 -0.69 31.12
N MET A 4 -12.02 -0.80 31.31
CA MET A 4 -11.83 -0.47 30.83
C MET A 4 -11.49 -0.29 30.10
N SER A 5 -11.52 -0.48 30.05
CA SER A 5 -11.20 -0.22 29.37
C SER A 5 -11.24 -0.28 28.27
N ARG A 6 -11.93 -0.05 28.02
CA ARG A 6 -12.12 -0.05 27.01
C ARG A 6 -11.87 0.64 26.22
N PRO A 7 -11.80 0.50 25.63
CA PRO A 7 -11.17 1.31 24.86
C PRO A 7 -11.95 1.99 24.12
N LYS A 8 -11.90 2.85 24.14
CA LYS A 8 -12.33 3.62 23.36
C LYS A 8 -12.10 3.26 22.07
N PRO A 9 -12.81 3.63 21.16
CA PRO A 9 -12.63 3.37 19.84
C PRO A 9 -11.43 4.08 19.47
N GLU A 10 -10.43 3.56 19.75
CA GLU A 10 -9.33 4.06 19.47
C GLU A 10 -9.04 4.24 18.15
N VAL A 11 -8.48 5.23 17.75
CA VAL A 11 -7.97 5.37 16.44
C VAL A 11 -6.62 4.79 16.47
N LEU A 12 -6.48 3.64 15.93
CA LEU A 12 -5.19 3.02 15.83
C LEU A 12 -4.38 3.69 14.75
N PRO A 13 -3.08 3.79 14.92
CA PRO A 13 -2.23 4.27 13.83
C PRO A 13 -2.44 3.41 12.59
N ALA A 14 -2.38 4.01 11.44
CA ALA A 14 -2.60 3.27 10.20
C ALA A 14 -1.69 2.07 10.09
N SER A 15 -0.45 2.19 10.54
CA SER A 15 0.49 1.09 10.43
C SER A 15 0.11 -0.10 11.28
N SER A 16 -0.65 0.08 12.36
CA SER A 16 -1.02 -1.05 13.19
C SER A 16 -2.15 -1.86 12.59
N LEU A 17 -2.74 -1.40 11.49
CA LEU A 17 -3.75 -2.16 10.77
C LEU A 17 -3.19 -2.92 9.59
N ILE A 18 -1.89 -2.81 9.34
CA ILE A 18 -1.27 -3.47 8.20
C ILE A 18 -0.73 -4.82 8.66
N PRO A 19 -1.05 -5.91 7.95
CA PRO A 19 -0.48 -7.21 8.29
C PRO A 19 1.05 -7.16 8.28
N ASP A 20 1.67 -7.90 9.15
CA ASP A 20 3.13 -7.88 9.26
C ASP A 20 3.82 -8.20 7.95
N ALA A 21 3.27 -9.10 7.18
CA ALA A 21 3.88 -9.47 5.91
C ALA A 21 3.81 -8.34 4.88
N ASN A 22 2.98 -7.35 5.13
CA ASN A 22 2.78 -6.23 4.22
C ASN A 22 3.30 -4.91 4.80
N LEU A 23 4.18 -5.01 5.77
CA LEU A 23 4.74 -3.83 6.39
C LEU A 23 6.25 -3.85 6.22
N ILE A 24 6.78 -2.78 5.66
CA ILE A 24 8.21 -2.60 5.50
C ILE A 24 8.67 -1.60 6.55
N ALA A 25 9.70 -1.94 7.30
CA ALA A 25 10.26 -1.05 8.29
C ALA A 25 11.77 -0.99 8.12
N PRO A 26 12.34 0.20 8.05
CA PRO A 26 11.65 1.48 8.17
C PRO A 26 10.85 1.79 6.91
N ALA A 27 9.83 2.59 7.06
CA ALA A 27 9.01 2.98 5.93
C ALA A 27 9.82 3.81 4.94
N PRO A 28 9.53 3.71 3.65
CA PRO A 28 10.26 4.49 2.66
C PRO A 28 10.00 5.98 2.85
N ASN A 29 11.03 6.77 2.59
CA ASN A 29 10.88 8.22 2.61
C ASN A 29 11.27 8.84 1.28
N GLN A 30 11.57 8.02 0.29
CA GLN A 30 11.82 8.49 -1.06
C GLN A 30 10.99 7.61 -1.99
N PHE A 31 10.41 8.23 -3.00
CA PHE A 31 9.45 7.53 -3.83
C PHE A 31 9.85 7.62 -5.28
N THR A 32 9.53 6.59 -6.04
CA THR A 32 9.89 6.51 -7.45
C THR A 32 8.70 6.73 -8.36
N HIS A 33 7.49 6.54 -7.85
CA HIS A 33 6.28 6.59 -8.66
C HIS A 33 5.15 7.23 -7.88
N GLU A 34 4.07 7.55 -8.56
CA GLU A 34 2.86 7.99 -7.90
C GLU A 34 1.68 7.28 -8.53
N ILE A 35 0.60 7.18 -7.80
CA ILE A 35 -0.63 6.58 -8.27
C ILE A 35 -1.35 7.62 -9.13
N VAL A 36 -1.66 7.29 -10.37
CA VAL A 36 -2.22 8.27 -11.31
C VAL A 36 -3.73 8.27 -11.32
N ARG A 37 -4.35 7.26 -10.72
CA ARG A 37 -5.80 7.20 -10.60
C ARG A 37 -6.08 6.30 -9.42
N ARG A 38 -7.25 6.44 -8.83
CA ARG A 38 -7.63 5.58 -7.73
C ARG A 38 -7.45 4.13 -8.14
N ALA A 39 -6.73 3.37 -7.35
CA ALA A 39 -6.35 2.03 -7.74
C ALA A 39 -6.47 1.05 -6.59
N PRO A 40 -7.09 -0.10 -6.81
CA PRO A 40 -7.14 -1.13 -5.79
C PRO A 40 -5.76 -1.75 -5.59
N PHE A 41 -5.51 -2.20 -4.38
CA PHE A 41 -4.29 -2.94 -4.12
C PHE A 41 -4.60 -4.24 -3.41
N TYR A 42 -3.64 -5.16 -3.45
CA TYR A 42 -3.79 -6.48 -2.88
C TYR A 42 -2.58 -6.80 -2.04
N TYR A 43 -2.79 -7.49 -0.93
CA TYR A 43 -1.67 -7.87 -0.07
C TYR A 43 -0.79 -8.93 -0.72
N ALA A 44 -1.36 -9.74 -1.59
CA ALA A 44 -0.57 -10.74 -2.30
C ALA A 44 -1.02 -10.80 -3.74
N ALA A 45 -0.11 -11.17 -4.62
CA ALA A 45 -0.37 -11.14 -6.04
C ALA A 45 -1.20 -12.29 -6.54
N ALA A 46 -1.45 -13.26 -5.73
CA ALA A 46 -1.84 -14.53 -6.25
C ALA A 46 -3.24 -14.66 -6.76
N ASP A 47 -4.19 -14.05 -6.14
CA ASP A 47 -5.56 -14.40 -6.44
C ASP A 47 -6.35 -13.20 -6.87
N GLU A 48 -6.54 -13.11 -8.18
CA GLU A 48 -7.25 -11.98 -8.72
C GLU A 48 -8.71 -11.99 -8.46
N GLU A 49 -9.22 -13.10 -8.04
CA GLU A 49 -10.65 -13.20 -7.85
C GLU A 49 -11.10 -12.70 -6.49
N ARG A 50 -10.15 -12.51 -5.60
CA ARG A 50 -10.55 -11.99 -4.32
C ARG A 50 -10.72 -10.48 -4.40
N PRO A 51 -11.53 -9.91 -3.53
CA PRO A 51 -11.69 -8.46 -3.52
C PRO A 51 -10.40 -7.78 -3.10
N PRO A 52 -10.21 -6.54 -3.50
CA PRO A 52 -9.03 -5.80 -3.09
C PRO A 52 -8.95 -5.65 -1.59
N ASP A 53 -7.74 -5.53 -1.10
CA ASP A 53 -7.51 -5.32 0.33
C ASP A 53 -7.59 -3.84 0.70
N GLY A 54 -7.52 -2.98 -0.28
CA GLY A 54 -7.67 -1.55 -0.06
C GLY A 54 -7.54 -0.81 -1.37
N THR A 55 -7.46 0.51 -1.30
CA THR A 55 -7.40 1.35 -2.48
C THR A 55 -6.45 2.51 -2.23
N PHE A 56 -5.60 2.79 -3.20
CA PHE A 56 -4.78 4.00 -3.17
C PHE A 56 -5.53 5.13 -3.85
N GLU A 57 -5.43 6.30 -3.29
CA GLU A 57 -5.99 7.47 -3.94
C GLU A 57 -5.00 8.04 -4.94
N ARG A 58 -5.54 8.75 -5.93
CA ARG A 58 -4.73 9.40 -6.92
C ARG A 58 -3.73 10.34 -6.24
N GLY A 59 -2.51 10.32 -6.70
CA GLY A 59 -1.46 11.19 -6.17
C GLY A 59 -0.66 10.57 -5.03
N THR A 60 -1.01 9.37 -4.60
CA THR A 60 -0.27 8.71 -3.53
C THR A 60 1.13 8.38 -4.00
N PRO A 61 2.17 8.82 -3.30
CA PRO A 61 3.54 8.47 -3.70
C PRO A 61 3.89 7.08 -3.21
N VAL A 62 4.58 6.35 -4.04
CA VAL A 62 5.01 4.98 -3.71
C VAL A 62 6.41 4.73 -4.26
N VAL A 63 7.08 3.73 -3.73
CA VAL A 63 8.33 3.26 -4.30
C VAL A 63 8.04 1.94 -5.01
N LEU A 64 8.53 1.82 -6.24
CA LEU A 64 8.38 0.57 -6.98
C LEU A 64 9.49 -0.36 -6.57
N LEU A 65 9.13 -1.50 -6.01
CA LEU A 65 10.10 -2.45 -5.50
C LEU A 65 10.32 -3.62 -6.45
N HIS A 66 9.30 -4.02 -7.19
CA HIS A 66 9.44 -5.15 -8.09
C HIS A 66 8.33 -5.10 -9.14
N ASP A 67 8.70 -5.26 -10.39
CA ASP A 67 7.75 -5.32 -11.51
C ASP A 67 7.73 -6.78 -11.95
N GLU A 68 6.59 -7.44 -11.82
CA GLU A 68 6.51 -8.85 -12.15
C GLU A 68 6.52 -9.13 -13.63
N GLY A 69 6.36 -8.10 -14.45
CA GLY A 69 6.32 -8.30 -15.90
C GLY A 69 4.99 -8.76 -16.42
N SER A 70 4.02 -8.96 -15.53
CA SER A 70 2.70 -9.43 -15.92
C SER A 70 1.63 -8.35 -15.80
N GLY A 71 2.05 -7.13 -15.62
CA GLY A 71 1.11 -6.04 -15.42
C GLY A 71 0.89 -5.73 -13.96
N ARG A 72 1.60 -6.40 -13.06
CA ARG A 72 1.50 -6.18 -11.65
C ARG A 72 2.81 -5.75 -11.07
N CYS A 73 2.75 -4.83 -10.13
CA CYS A 73 3.93 -4.29 -9.50
C CYS A 73 3.79 -4.32 -7.99
N HIS A 74 4.90 -4.57 -7.31
CA HIS A 74 4.99 -4.52 -5.87
C HIS A 74 5.49 -3.14 -5.49
N VAL A 75 4.74 -2.43 -4.67
CA VAL A 75 5.07 -1.07 -4.27
C VAL A 75 4.92 -0.92 -2.77
N ALA A 76 5.54 0.13 -2.23
CA ALA A 76 5.35 0.48 -0.83
C ALA A 76 5.10 1.97 -0.72
N ASP A 77 4.21 2.36 0.17
CA ASP A 77 3.90 3.77 0.38
C ASP A 77 4.63 4.30 1.61
N GLY A 78 4.36 5.56 1.97
CA GLY A 78 5.05 6.20 3.07
C GLY A 78 4.74 5.64 4.45
N ARG A 79 3.74 4.80 4.56
CA ARG A 79 3.44 4.11 5.81
C ARG A 79 4.23 2.81 5.93
N GLY A 80 4.88 2.40 4.86
CA GLY A 80 5.52 1.10 4.80
C GLY A 80 4.59 0.00 4.30
N LEU A 81 3.44 0.36 3.79
CA LEU A 81 2.48 -0.62 3.27
C LEU A 81 3.00 -1.21 1.97
N TYR A 82 3.26 -2.50 1.96
CA TYR A 82 3.85 -3.21 0.82
C TYR A 82 2.76 -4.05 0.17
N VAL A 83 2.40 -3.70 -1.05
CA VAL A 83 1.25 -4.30 -1.71
C VAL A 83 1.48 -4.43 -3.22
N VAL A 84 0.55 -5.07 -3.88
CA VAL A 84 0.57 -5.27 -5.33
C VAL A 84 -0.49 -4.38 -5.96
N VAL A 85 -0.11 -3.67 -7.02
CA VAL A 85 -1.03 -2.83 -7.79
C VAL A 85 -0.85 -3.09 -9.27
N ASP A 86 -1.82 -2.65 -10.05
CA ASP A 86 -1.74 -2.69 -11.50
C ASP A 86 -0.68 -1.70 -11.95
N ARG A 87 0.22 -2.12 -12.81
CA ARG A 87 1.26 -1.26 -13.32
C ARG A 87 0.70 -0.03 -14.00
N LYS A 88 -0.46 -0.13 -14.62
CA LYS A 88 -1.06 1.00 -15.31
C LYS A 88 -1.48 2.12 -14.38
N ALA A 89 -1.55 1.85 -13.09
CA ALA A 89 -1.88 2.88 -12.11
C ALA A 89 -0.66 3.70 -11.68
N LEU A 90 0.53 3.37 -12.18
CA LEU A 90 1.76 4.01 -11.73
C LEU A 90 2.30 4.96 -12.77
N ARG A 91 2.87 6.07 -12.31
CA ARG A 91 3.62 6.97 -13.17
C ARG A 91 4.92 7.29 -12.47
N ARG A 92 6.00 7.24 -13.21
CA ARG A 92 7.31 7.49 -12.64
C ARG A 92 7.45 8.96 -12.27
N LEU A 93 7.89 9.22 -11.06
CA LEU A 93 8.13 10.58 -10.60
C LEU A 93 9.40 11.11 -11.22
N GLY A 94 9.41 12.40 -11.52
CA GLY A 94 10.58 13.02 -12.08
C GLY A 94 10.83 12.64 -13.51
N SER A 95 9.93 11.93 -14.14
CA SER A 95 10.07 11.56 -15.52
C SER A 95 9.45 12.64 -16.38
N ASP A 96 10.07 12.96 -17.42
CA ASP A 96 9.52 13.97 -18.31
C ASP A 96 8.92 13.41 -19.55
#